data_4f8ee38273a222fd4a5f46ce9ac8ec47
#
_entry.id   4f8ee38273a222fd4a5f46ce9ac8ec47
#
_cell.length_a   1.000
_cell.length_b   1.000
_cell.length_c   1.000
_cell.angle_alpha   90.00
_cell.angle_beta   90.00
_cell.angle_gamma   90.00
#
_symmetry.space_group_name_H-M   'P 1'
#
loop_
_entity.id
_entity.type
_entity.pdbx_description
1 polymer ?
#
loop_
_entity_poly.entity_id
_entity_poly.type
_entity_poly.pdbx_seq_one_letter_code
_entity_poly.pdbx_strand_id
1 'polypeptide(L)'
;MSEAFFVLLKVHLYFPESGSLKAKRSELNAVKAHLRQRMGASVAEVAHQDSWQRSTLAVALAGRSASSCLQAADAVRRMLDARFPQGVRVDGRLASWDDLDAVG
;
A
#
# COMPACT_ATOMS: atom_id res chain seq x y z
N MET A 1 17.74 3.74 21.53
CA MET A 1 16.28 3.66 21.34
C MET A 1 15.93 4.20 19.96
N SER A 2 15.13 3.48 19.21
CA SER A 2 14.79 3.90 17.87
C SER A 2 13.60 4.84 17.87
N GLU A 3 13.66 5.91 17.09
CA GLU A 3 12.56 6.85 16.89
C GLU A 3 12.05 6.82 15.46
N ALA A 4 12.66 6.00 14.62
CA ALA A 4 12.30 5.89 13.22
C ALA A 4 11.76 4.50 12.96
N PHE A 5 10.51 4.44 12.53
CA PHE A 5 9.81 3.22 12.20
C PHE A 5 9.24 3.33 10.79
N PHE A 6 9.03 2.22 10.15
CA PHE A 6 8.26 2.18 8.92
C PHE A 6 7.46 0.90 8.85
N VAL A 7 6.38 0.97 8.11
CA VAL A 7 5.63 -0.21 7.71
C VAL A 7 5.62 -0.25 6.19
N LEU A 8 5.90 -1.42 5.65
CA LEU A 8 5.81 -1.68 4.22
C LEU A 8 4.67 -2.64 4.00
N LEU A 9 3.72 -2.24 3.16
CA LEU A 9 2.59 -3.06 2.79
C LEU A 9 2.74 -3.50 1.34
N LYS A 10 2.48 -4.77 1.10
CA LYS A 10 2.34 -5.30 -0.24
C LYS A 10 0.86 -5.52 -0.48
N VAL A 11 0.28 -4.72 -1.37
CA VAL A 11 -1.16 -4.65 -1.58
C VAL A 11 -1.51 -5.31 -2.90
N HIS A 12 -2.27 -6.39 -2.84
CA HIS A 12 -2.69 -7.14 -4.02
C HIS A 12 -4.14 -6.79 -4.33
N LEU A 13 -4.33 -6.09 -5.46
CA LEU A 13 -5.64 -5.58 -5.87
C LEU A 13 -6.21 -6.42 -7.00
N TYR A 14 -7.52 -6.56 -7.00
CA TYR A 14 -8.26 -7.23 -8.04
C TYR A 14 -9.39 -6.31 -8.55
N PHE A 15 -9.47 -6.17 -9.86
CA PHE A 15 -10.44 -5.31 -10.56
C PHE A 15 -11.34 -6.18 -11.45
N PRO A 16 -12.32 -6.89 -10.87
CA PRO A 16 -13.08 -7.89 -11.65
C PRO A 16 -13.93 -7.27 -12.76
N GLU A 17 -14.35 -6.02 -12.61
CA GLU A 17 -15.18 -5.33 -13.59
C GLU A 17 -14.37 -4.61 -14.66
N SER A 18 -13.03 -4.65 -14.58
CA SER A 18 -12.21 -3.95 -15.55
C SER A 18 -12.20 -4.68 -16.88
N GLY A 19 -12.68 -4.02 -17.94
CA GLY A 19 -12.71 -4.55 -19.29
C GLY A 19 -11.58 -4.08 -20.17
N SER A 20 -10.65 -3.27 -19.63
CA SER A 20 -9.54 -2.74 -20.40
C SER A 20 -8.42 -2.26 -19.46
N LEU A 21 -7.23 -2.15 -20.03
CA LEU A 21 -6.10 -1.58 -19.29
C LEU A 21 -6.35 -0.12 -18.91
N LYS A 22 -7.01 0.62 -19.79
CA LYS A 22 -7.36 2.03 -19.54
C LYS A 22 -8.30 2.17 -18.33
N ALA A 23 -9.33 1.33 -18.25
CA ALA A 23 -10.27 1.36 -17.14
C ALA A 23 -9.58 1.03 -15.82
N LYS A 24 -8.74 -0.01 -15.82
CA LYS A 24 -7.94 -0.36 -14.64
C LYS A 24 -7.02 0.78 -14.23
N ARG A 25 -6.32 1.41 -15.19
CA ARG A 25 -5.40 2.51 -14.91
C ARG A 25 -6.09 3.68 -14.25
N SER A 26 -7.28 4.03 -14.70
CA SER A 26 -8.07 5.12 -14.12
C SER A 26 -8.38 4.85 -12.65
N GLU A 27 -8.88 3.66 -12.35
CA GLU A 27 -9.22 3.27 -10.98
C GLU A 27 -7.97 3.16 -10.10
N LEU A 28 -6.92 2.55 -10.62
CA LEU A 28 -5.66 2.39 -9.90
C LEU A 28 -5.02 3.75 -9.58
N ASN A 29 -5.05 4.69 -10.51
CA ASN A 29 -4.50 6.03 -10.29
C ASN A 29 -5.27 6.75 -9.17
N ALA A 30 -6.58 6.57 -9.08
CA ALA A 30 -7.37 7.15 -8.00
C ALA A 30 -6.96 6.56 -6.63
N VAL A 31 -6.73 5.26 -6.57
CA VAL A 31 -6.26 4.61 -5.34
C VAL A 31 -4.87 5.12 -4.93
N LYS A 32 -3.94 5.18 -5.89
CA LYS A 32 -2.59 5.69 -5.63
C LYS A 32 -2.62 7.14 -5.14
N ALA A 33 -3.45 7.97 -5.75
CA ALA A 33 -3.59 9.38 -5.35
C ALA A 33 -4.13 9.48 -3.92
N HIS A 34 -5.13 8.67 -3.57
CA HIS A 34 -5.68 8.65 -2.21
C HIS A 34 -4.59 8.28 -1.19
N LEU A 35 -3.84 7.22 -1.46
CA LEU A 35 -2.77 6.77 -0.58
C LEU A 35 -1.71 7.85 -0.38
N ARG A 36 -1.31 8.51 -1.46
CA ARG A 36 -0.27 9.55 -1.40
C ARG A 36 -0.75 10.83 -0.75
N GLN A 37 -1.91 11.34 -1.17
CA GLN A 37 -2.37 12.68 -0.80
C GLN A 37 -3.11 12.70 0.53
N ARG A 38 -3.84 11.63 0.84
CA ARG A 38 -4.67 11.57 2.04
C ARG A 38 -4.05 10.80 3.18
N MET A 39 -3.19 9.85 2.87
CA MET A 39 -2.63 8.94 3.88
C MET A 39 -1.12 9.08 4.05
N GLY A 40 -0.49 9.96 3.29
CA GLY A 40 0.94 10.24 3.44
C GLY A 40 1.84 9.09 3.04
N ALA A 41 1.38 8.20 2.17
CA ALA A 41 2.16 7.03 1.78
C ALA A 41 3.03 7.30 0.56
N SER A 42 4.15 6.59 0.50
CA SER A 42 4.89 6.37 -0.75
C SER A 42 4.33 5.12 -1.40
N VAL A 43 4.06 5.19 -2.70
CA VAL A 43 3.40 4.11 -3.41
C VAL A 43 4.15 3.82 -4.70
N ALA A 44 4.38 2.53 -4.96
CA ALA A 44 4.94 2.07 -6.22
C ALA A 44 4.16 0.86 -6.72
N GLU A 45 3.89 0.84 -8.00
CA GLU A 45 3.30 -0.34 -8.65
C GLU A 45 4.44 -1.32 -8.94
N VAL A 46 4.34 -2.54 -8.41
CA VAL A 46 5.47 -3.49 -8.42
C VAL A 46 5.20 -4.77 -9.22
N ALA A 47 3.95 -5.05 -9.59
CA ALA A 47 3.63 -6.23 -10.39
C ALA A 47 2.31 -6.05 -11.12
N HIS A 48 2.11 -6.86 -12.16
CA HIS A 48 0.89 -6.96 -12.94
C HIS A 48 0.51 -5.68 -13.70
N GLN A 49 1.51 -4.91 -14.15
CA GLN A 49 1.28 -3.66 -14.87
C GLN A 49 0.47 -3.87 -16.16
N ASP A 50 0.65 -5.00 -16.83
CA ASP A 50 -0.03 -5.30 -18.09
C ASP A 50 -1.34 -6.06 -17.91
N SER A 51 -1.71 -6.39 -16.68
CA SER A 51 -2.97 -7.08 -16.41
C SER A 51 -4.12 -6.09 -16.34
N TRP A 52 -5.25 -6.46 -16.92
CA TRP A 52 -6.46 -5.64 -16.84
C TRP A 52 -7.11 -5.70 -15.46
N GLN A 53 -6.90 -6.80 -14.73
CA GLN A 53 -7.67 -7.11 -13.55
C GLN A 53 -6.83 -7.22 -12.28
N ARG A 54 -5.52 -7.10 -12.38
CA ARG A 54 -4.63 -7.24 -11.22
C ARG A 54 -3.64 -6.11 -11.13
N SER A 55 -3.29 -5.75 -9.91
CA SER A 55 -2.17 -4.88 -9.62
C SER A 55 -1.59 -5.23 -8.25
N THR A 56 -0.30 -5.06 -8.10
CA THR A 56 0.35 -5.15 -6.79
C THR A 56 1.08 -3.84 -6.53
N LEU A 57 0.78 -3.26 -5.37
CA LEU A 57 1.39 -2.01 -4.93
C LEU A 57 2.30 -2.26 -3.74
N ALA A 58 3.45 -1.62 -3.72
CA ALA A 58 4.23 -1.43 -2.51
C ALA A 58 3.83 -0.09 -1.91
N VAL A 59 3.44 -0.10 -0.64
CA VAL A 59 2.98 1.09 0.07
C VAL A 59 3.81 1.23 1.34
N ALA A 60 4.53 2.34 1.47
CA ALA A 60 5.40 2.57 2.61
C ALA A 60 4.91 3.77 3.41
N LEU A 61 4.91 3.60 4.73
CA LEU A 61 4.51 4.61 5.69
C LEU A 61 5.56 4.70 6.77
N ALA A 62 6.07 5.91 7.01
CA ALA A 62 7.01 6.16 8.07
C ALA A 62 6.30 6.71 9.31
N GLY A 63 6.85 6.45 10.48
CA GLY A 63 6.29 6.97 11.71
C GLY A 63 7.35 7.05 12.81
N ARG A 64 7.01 7.76 13.87
CA ARG A 64 7.90 7.95 15.02
C ARG A 64 7.76 6.87 16.09
N SER A 65 6.81 5.96 15.91
CA SER A 65 6.59 4.84 16.83
C SER A 65 5.98 3.67 16.08
N ALA A 66 6.14 2.48 16.64
CA ALA A 66 5.47 1.28 16.11
C ALA A 66 3.96 1.47 16.10
N SER A 67 3.40 2.04 17.17
CA SER A 67 1.96 2.29 17.30
C SER A 67 1.43 3.19 16.19
N SER A 68 2.11 4.29 15.90
CA SER A 68 1.67 5.20 14.84
C SER A 68 1.72 4.55 13.46
N CYS A 69 2.74 3.73 13.19
CA CYS A 69 2.83 2.98 11.94
C CYS A 69 1.71 1.95 11.81
N LEU A 70 1.40 1.24 12.89
CA LEU A 70 0.33 0.24 12.86
C LEU A 70 -1.04 0.89 12.69
N GLN A 71 -1.28 2.04 13.30
CA GLN A 71 -2.51 2.81 13.11
C GLN A 71 -2.64 3.27 11.66
N ALA A 72 -1.56 3.77 11.07
CA ALA A 72 -1.56 4.21 9.68
C ALA A 72 -1.80 3.02 8.72
N ALA A 73 -1.18 1.89 8.98
CA ALA A 73 -1.40 0.68 8.20
C ALA A 73 -2.84 0.20 8.29
N ASP A 74 -3.41 0.25 9.49
CA ASP A 74 -4.80 -0.13 9.70
C ASP A 74 -5.76 0.78 8.94
N ALA A 75 -5.50 2.08 8.94
CA ALA A 75 -6.30 3.03 8.15
C ALA A 75 -6.24 2.71 6.66
N VAL A 76 -5.06 2.35 6.15
CA VAL A 76 -4.90 1.92 4.75
C VAL A 76 -5.73 0.68 4.47
N ARG A 77 -5.66 -0.34 5.35
CA ARG A 77 -6.43 -1.57 5.18
C ARG A 77 -7.93 -1.29 5.14
N ARG A 78 -8.43 -0.44 6.04
CA ARG A 78 -9.86 -0.11 6.09
C ARG A 78 -10.32 0.61 4.82
N MET A 79 -9.51 1.53 4.31
CA MET A 79 -9.82 2.24 3.07
C MET A 79 -9.89 1.26 1.89
N LEU A 80 -8.92 0.37 1.81
CA LEU A 80 -8.87 -0.62 0.73
C LEU A 80 -10.02 -1.63 0.81
N ASP A 81 -10.37 -2.10 2.00
CA ASP A 81 -11.48 -3.03 2.19
C ASP A 81 -12.81 -2.39 1.76
N ALA A 82 -13.01 -1.11 2.07
CA ALA A 82 -14.21 -0.40 1.67
C ALA A 82 -14.28 -0.20 0.15
N ARG A 83 -13.13 0.03 -0.47
CA ARG A 83 -13.07 0.32 -1.90
C ARG A 83 -13.08 -0.96 -2.78
N PHE A 84 -12.61 -2.07 -2.23
CA PHE A 84 -12.50 -3.35 -2.95
C PHE A 84 -13.26 -4.45 -2.22
N PRO A 85 -14.61 -4.41 -2.26
CA PRO A 85 -15.41 -5.38 -1.50
C PRO A 85 -15.27 -6.82 -1.98
N GLN A 86 -14.79 -7.05 -3.22
CA GLN A 86 -14.53 -8.39 -3.73
C GLN A 86 -13.25 -9.00 -3.15
N GLY A 87 -12.48 -8.20 -2.45
CA GLY A 87 -11.29 -8.67 -1.78
C GLY A 87 -10.04 -7.92 -2.16
N VAL A 88 -9.24 -7.72 -1.15
CA VAL A 88 -7.89 -7.18 -1.27
C VAL A 88 -7.02 -7.96 -0.28
N ARG A 89 -5.82 -8.34 -0.71
CA ARG A 89 -4.87 -8.96 0.20
C ARG A 89 -3.75 -7.99 0.51
N VAL A 90 -3.47 -7.82 1.79
CA VAL A 90 -2.42 -6.92 2.25
C VAL A 90 -1.48 -7.68 3.18
N ASP A 91 -0.22 -7.76 2.78
CA ASP A 91 0.85 -8.31 3.59
C ASP A 91 1.65 -7.13 4.15
N GLY A 92 1.99 -7.15 5.43
CA GLY A 92 2.67 -6.03 6.06
C GLY A 92 3.91 -6.45 6.83
N ARG A 93 4.90 -5.54 6.86
CA ARG A 93 6.11 -5.69 7.66
C ARG A 93 6.37 -4.37 8.37
N LEU A 94 6.56 -4.44 9.68
CA LEU A 94 6.93 -3.30 10.51
C LEU A 94 8.40 -3.45 10.90
N ALA A 95 9.15 -2.38 10.77
CA ALA A 95 10.55 -2.37 11.20
C ALA A 95 10.93 -1.02 11.80
N SER A 96 11.94 -1.03 12.65
CA SER A 96 12.55 0.18 13.18
C SER A 96 13.92 0.37 12.54
N TRP A 97 14.48 1.55 12.76
CA TRP A 97 15.85 1.84 12.33
C TRP A 97 16.83 0.78 12.84
N ASP A 98 16.65 0.33 14.10
CA ASP A 98 17.55 -0.63 14.72
C ASP A 98 17.40 -2.04 14.18
N ASP A 99 16.27 -2.35 13.53
CA ASP A 99 16.03 -3.66 12.92
C ASP A 99 16.75 -3.81 11.59
N LEU A 100 17.21 -2.72 10.99
CA LEU A 100 17.83 -2.75 9.69
C LEU A 100 19.34 -2.96 9.85
N ASP A 101 19.87 -3.90 9.08
CA ASP A 101 21.32 -4.05 8.98
C ASP A 101 21.89 -2.84 8.26
N ALA A 102 23.10 -2.48 8.60
CA ALA A 102 23.80 -1.39 7.94
C ALA A 102 23.88 -1.70 6.44
N VAL A 103 23.26 -0.87 5.62
CA VAL A 103 23.25 -1.01 4.18
C VAL A 103 24.18 0.03 3.58
N GLY A 104 25.25 -0.43 3.10
CA GLY A 104 26.22 0.41 2.38
C GLY A 104 27.22 1.10 3.22
#